data_a95f18f5a56fbbd76489813ec46caee7
#
_entry.id   a95f18f5a56fbbd76489813ec46caee7
#
_cell.length_a   1.000
_cell.length_b   1.000
_cell.length_c   1.000
_cell.angle_alpha   90.00
_cell.angle_beta   90.00
_cell.angle_gamma   90.00
#
_symmetry.space_group_name_H-M   'P 1'
#
loop_
_entity.id
_entity.type
_entity.pdbx_description
1 polymer ?
#
loop_
_entity_poly.entity_id
_entity_poly.type
_entity_poly.pdbx_seq_one_letter_code
_entity_poly.pdbx_strand_id
1 'polypeptide(L)'
;MDKRELTIYTDGACSGNPGLGGWAAVLMYKQHKKEISGGEADTTNNRMELKAIIEGLNAIKDESAIVNLYSDSAYVVNAINEGWVYNWAIKGWRTSGKDDVKNIDLWKELLSLMKKHDITFIKVKGHADNEYNNRCDSLARGAIKELQKRLVLEELPF
;
A
#
# COMPACT_ATOMS: atom_id res chain seq x y z
N MET A 1 4.65 17.49 22.86
CA MET A 1 3.56 17.84 21.95
C MET A 1 2.80 16.59 21.52
N ASP A 2 1.48 16.72 21.51
CA ASP A 2 0.65 15.60 21.10
C ASP A 2 0.83 15.33 19.61
N LYS A 3 0.89 14.05 19.25
CA LYS A 3 0.97 13.64 17.87
C LYS A 3 -0.37 13.88 17.16
N ARG A 4 -0.31 14.28 15.90
CA ARG A 4 -1.51 14.38 15.08
C ARG A 4 -2.04 12.99 14.75
N GLU A 5 -3.35 12.87 14.69
CA GLU A 5 -4.01 11.62 14.33
C GLU A 5 -4.54 11.73 12.90
N LEU A 6 -4.08 10.81 12.06
CA LEU A 6 -4.39 10.77 10.64
C LEU A 6 -5.15 9.50 10.29
N THR A 7 -5.97 9.58 9.26
CA THR A 7 -6.61 8.41 8.66
C THR A 7 -6.07 8.25 7.25
N ILE A 8 -5.67 7.02 6.90
CA ILE A 8 -5.19 6.71 5.55
C ILE A 8 -5.96 5.50 5.04
N TYR A 9 -6.54 5.62 3.84
CA TYR A 9 -7.09 4.51 3.07
C TYR A 9 -6.13 4.19 1.94
N THR A 10 -5.95 2.90 1.66
CA THR A 10 -5.01 2.44 0.64
C THR A 10 -5.63 1.33 -0.19
N ASP A 11 -5.18 1.21 -1.45
CA ASP A 11 -5.55 0.09 -2.31
C ASP A 11 -4.49 -0.13 -3.37
N GLY A 12 -4.37 -1.38 -3.80
CA GLY A 12 -3.49 -1.78 -4.88
C GLY A 12 -4.24 -2.66 -5.86
N ALA A 13 -3.91 -2.55 -7.12
CA ALA A 13 -4.52 -3.33 -8.18
C ALA A 13 -3.46 -3.78 -9.18
N CYS A 14 -3.73 -4.88 -9.86
CA CYS A 14 -2.82 -5.39 -10.88
C CYS A 14 -3.62 -5.97 -12.04
N SER A 15 -3.21 -5.63 -13.26
CA SER A 15 -3.80 -6.16 -14.49
C SER A 15 -2.98 -7.39 -14.91
N GLY A 16 -3.37 -8.56 -14.40
CA GLY A 16 -2.55 -9.75 -14.46
C GLY A 16 -1.68 -9.89 -13.22
N ASN A 17 -1.02 -11.03 -13.04
CA ASN A 17 -0.23 -11.27 -11.83
C ASN A 17 0.92 -12.23 -12.16
N PRO A 18 2.10 -11.73 -12.66
CA PRO A 18 2.46 -10.31 -12.76
C PRO A 18 1.83 -9.57 -13.94
N GLY A 19 1.88 -8.23 -13.87
CA GLY A 19 1.37 -7.37 -14.93
C GLY A 19 1.54 -5.90 -14.56
N LEU A 20 0.82 -5.03 -15.26
CA LEU A 20 0.79 -3.61 -14.92
C LEU A 20 0.01 -3.41 -13.63
N GLY A 21 0.55 -2.67 -12.71
CA GLY A 21 -0.09 -2.42 -11.43
C GLY A 21 -0.27 -0.95 -11.13
N GLY A 22 -1.18 -0.68 -10.20
CA GLY A 22 -1.43 0.66 -9.67
C GLY A 22 -1.64 0.61 -8.17
N TRP A 23 -1.29 1.69 -7.51
CA TRP A 23 -1.49 1.86 -6.09
C TRP A 23 -2.08 3.24 -5.80
N ALA A 24 -2.78 3.36 -4.71
CA ALA A 24 -3.37 4.64 -4.31
C ALA A 24 -3.51 4.74 -2.81
N ALA A 25 -3.44 5.96 -2.31
CA ALA A 25 -3.70 6.28 -0.92
C ALA A 25 -4.47 7.58 -0.81
N VAL A 26 -5.40 7.63 0.15
CA VAL A 26 -6.13 8.84 0.51
C VAL A 26 -5.80 9.14 1.96
N LEU A 27 -5.15 10.29 2.18
CA LEU A 27 -4.76 10.74 3.52
C LEU A 27 -5.74 11.80 3.98
N MET A 28 -6.19 11.68 5.21
CA MET A 28 -7.16 12.61 5.79
C MET A 28 -6.71 13.11 7.15
N TYR A 29 -6.84 14.41 7.35
CA TYR A 29 -6.59 15.04 8.63
C TYR A 29 -7.66 16.13 8.84
N LYS A 30 -8.56 15.93 9.79
CA LYS A 30 -9.72 16.80 10.00
C LYS A 30 -10.52 16.89 8.70
N GLN A 31 -10.76 18.08 8.15
CA GLN A 31 -11.47 18.24 6.88
C GLN A 31 -10.54 18.28 5.66
N HIS A 32 -9.24 18.10 5.85
CA HIS A 32 -8.27 18.09 4.76
C HIS A 32 -8.07 16.69 4.21
N LYS A 33 -7.94 16.60 2.88
CA LYS A 33 -7.76 15.33 2.19
C LYS A 33 -6.70 15.48 1.12
N LYS A 34 -5.83 14.47 1.00
CA LYS A 34 -4.83 14.38 -0.06
C LYS A 34 -4.90 13.01 -0.71
N GLU A 35 -4.94 12.99 -2.03
CA GLU A 35 -4.96 11.76 -2.81
C GLU A 35 -3.63 11.61 -3.54
N ILE A 36 -3.05 10.41 -3.47
CA ILE A 36 -1.84 10.07 -4.22
C ILE A 36 -2.03 8.73 -4.90
N SER A 37 -1.39 8.55 -6.05
CA SER A 37 -1.43 7.30 -6.80
C SER A 37 -0.24 7.17 -7.71
N GLY A 38 0.03 5.96 -8.18
CA GLY A 38 1.11 5.69 -9.10
C GLY A 38 0.95 4.33 -9.73
N GLY A 39 1.71 4.08 -10.79
CA GLY A 39 1.70 2.81 -11.51
C GLY A 39 3.09 2.21 -11.63
N GLU A 40 3.14 0.88 -11.75
CA GLU A 40 4.38 0.14 -11.99
C GLU A 40 4.13 -0.93 -13.04
N ALA A 41 5.11 -1.10 -13.93
CA ALA A 41 5.10 -2.22 -14.87
C ALA A 41 5.64 -3.46 -14.18
N ASP A 42 5.20 -4.64 -14.61
CA ASP A 42 5.71 -5.93 -14.15
C ASP A 42 5.71 -6.07 -12.63
N THR A 43 4.54 -5.96 -12.03
CA THR A 43 4.35 -6.06 -10.59
C THR A 43 3.23 -7.06 -10.25
N THR A 44 2.88 -7.16 -8.97
CA THR A 44 1.81 -8.05 -8.49
C THR A 44 0.83 -7.28 -7.64
N ASN A 45 -0.33 -7.87 -7.42
CA ASN A 45 -1.36 -7.28 -6.56
C ASN A 45 -0.83 -7.03 -5.14
N ASN A 46 -0.16 -8.04 -4.55
CA ASN A 46 0.37 -7.89 -3.19
C ASN A 46 1.43 -6.80 -3.08
N ARG A 47 2.29 -6.65 -4.10
CA ARG A 47 3.27 -5.57 -4.12
C ARG A 47 2.58 -4.21 -4.17
N MET A 48 1.52 -4.09 -4.95
CA MET A 48 0.79 -2.82 -5.06
C MET A 48 0.05 -2.47 -3.76
N GLU A 49 -0.48 -3.47 -3.07
CA GLU A 49 -1.07 -3.26 -1.75
C GLU A 49 -0.05 -2.73 -0.74
N LEU A 50 1.15 -3.34 -0.70
CA LEU A 50 2.25 -2.86 0.15
C LEU A 50 2.72 -1.47 -0.27
N LYS A 51 2.86 -1.24 -1.57
CA LYS A 51 3.33 0.05 -2.11
C LYS A 51 2.38 1.18 -1.75
N ALA A 52 1.07 0.94 -1.81
CA ALA A 52 0.07 1.94 -1.44
C ALA A 52 0.25 2.37 0.03
N ILE A 53 0.48 1.43 0.91
CA ILE A 53 0.69 1.70 2.33
C ILE A 53 1.99 2.48 2.55
N ILE A 54 3.08 2.03 1.93
CA ILE A 54 4.39 2.67 2.05
C ILE A 54 4.34 4.11 1.54
N GLU A 55 3.77 4.33 0.36
CA GLU A 55 3.68 5.66 -0.21
C GLU A 55 2.75 6.57 0.61
N GLY A 56 1.66 6.02 1.13
CA GLY A 56 0.79 6.77 2.03
C GLY A 56 1.52 7.23 3.28
N LEU A 57 2.27 6.35 3.91
CA LEU A 57 3.04 6.68 5.11
C LEU A 57 4.17 7.67 4.79
N ASN A 58 4.84 7.51 3.66
CA ASN A 58 5.89 8.43 3.23
C ASN A 58 5.38 9.84 2.93
N ALA A 59 4.10 9.98 2.64
CA ALA A 59 3.50 11.29 2.38
C ALA A 59 3.23 12.09 3.66
N ILE A 60 3.34 11.48 4.83
CA ILE A 60 3.18 12.16 6.12
C ILE A 60 4.39 13.06 6.34
N LYS A 61 4.14 14.34 6.61
CA LYS A 61 5.20 15.32 6.85
C LYS A 61 5.72 15.32 8.29
N ASP A 62 4.88 14.93 9.24
CA ASP A 62 5.26 14.86 10.65
C ASP A 62 6.30 13.75 10.86
N GLU A 63 7.25 13.99 11.77
CA GLU A 63 8.24 12.97 12.12
C GLU A 63 7.60 11.75 12.74
N SER A 64 6.53 11.94 13.51
CA SER A 64 5.79 10.85 14.12
C SER A 64 4.31 11.23 14.23
N ALA A 65 3.45 10.36 13.78
CA ALA A 65 2.00 10.57 13.79
C ALA A 65 1.29 9.32 14.30
N ILE A 66 0.06 9.50 14.77
CA ILE A 66 -0.86 8.40 15.04
C ILE A 66 -1.64 8.17 13.76
N VAL A 67 -1.63 6.94 13.24
CA VAL A 67 -2.24 6.64 11.95
C VAL A 67 -3.22 5.48 12.09
N ASN A 68 -4.45 5.71 11.64
CA ASN A 68 -5.43 4.64 11.45
C ASN A 68 -5.41 4.31 9.96
N LEU A 69 -4.86 3.16 9.61
CA LEU A 69 -4.62 2.77 8.24
C LEU A 69 -5.57 1.66 7.83
N TYR A 70 -6.35 1.93 6.79
CA TYR A 70 -7.37 1.03 6.28
C TYR A 70 -6.91 0.40 4.97
N SER A 71 -6.99 -0.93 4.89
CA SER A 71 -6.66 -1.70 3.70
C SER A 71 -7.63 -2.87 3.58
N ASP A 72 -8.00 -3.24 2.35
CA ASP A 72 -8.80 -4.44 2.12
C ASP A 72 -7.93 -5.68 1.88
N SER A 73 -6.61 -5.54 1.92
CA SER A 73 -5.68 -6.64 1.72
C SER A 73 -5.56 -7.52 2.96
N ALA A 74 -6.15 -8.71 2.90
CA ALA A 74 -5.98 -9.71 3.95
C ALA A 74 -4.51 -10.11 4.12
N TYR A 75 -3.78 -10.19 3.00
CA TYR A 75 -2.35 -10.53 3.02
C TYR A 75 -1.55 -9.59 3.92
N VAL A 76 -1.70 -8.27 3.71
CA VAL A 76 -0.91 -7.29 4.46
C VAL A 76 -1.40 -7.15 5.90
N VAL A 77 -2.70 -6.99 6.08
CA VAL A 77 -3.27 -6.71 7.41
C VAL A 77 -3.06 -7.90 8.34
N ASN A 78 -3.28 -9.12 7.86
CA ASN A 78 -3.08 -10.30 8.69
C ASN A 78 -1.60 -10.56 9.00
N ALA A 79 -0.72 -10.32 8.04
CA ALA A 79 0.72 -10.51 8.27
C ALA A 79 1.22 -9.62 9.41
N ILE A 80 0.66 -8.42 9.52
CA ILE A 80 1.02 -7.48 10.60
C ILE A 80 0.29 -7.83 11.90
N ASN A 81 -1.03 -7.93 11.86
CA ASN A 81 -1.85 -8.08 13.06
C ASN A 81 -1.68 -9.44 13.73
N GLU A 82 -1.39 -10.50 12.96
CA GLU A 82 -1.12 -11.82 13.50
C GLU A 82 0.36 -12.07 13.77
N GLY A 83 1.21 -11.09 13.48
CA GLY A 83 2.61 -11.13 13.82
C GLY A 83 3.49 -11.95 12.87
N TRP A 84 2.98 -12.38 11.71
CA TRP A 84 3.77 -13.18 10.76
C TRP A 84 5.01 -12.44 10.29
N VAL A 85 4.90 -11.15 10.01
CA VAL A 85 6.01 -10.37 9.49
C VAL A 85 7.15 -10.27 10.48
N TYR A 86 6.85 -10.20 11.78
CA TYR A 86 7.88 -10.16 12.82
C TYR A 86 8.62 -11.49 12.92
N ASN A 87 7.89 -12.60 12.77
CA ASN A 87 8.50 -13.93 12.75
C ASN A 87 9.41 -14.10 11.54
N TRP A 88 9.00 -13.62 10.38
CA TRP A 88 9.83 -13.65 9.17
C TRP A 88 11.12 -12.86 9.39
N ALA A 89 11.03 -11.67 9.96
CA ALA A 89 12.20 -10.82 10.22
C ALA A 89 13.19 -11.50 11.18
N ILE A 90 12.69 -12.14 12.25
CA ILE A 90 13.54 -12.87 13.22
C ILE A 90 14.21 -14.07 12.56
N LYS A 91 13.53 -14.75 11.65
CA LYS A 91 14.03 -15.98 11.00
C LYS A 91 14.81 -15.71 9.71
N GLY A 92 15.26 -14.48 9.51
CA GLY A 92 16.06 -14.12 8.33
C GLY A 92 15.26 -14.07 7.03
N TRP A 93 13.98 -13.75 7.12
CA TRP A 93 13.07 -13.62 5.98
C TRP A 93 12.86 -14.94 5.22
N ARG A 94 12.72 -16.02 5.97
CA ARG A 94 12.40 -17.33 5.43
C ARG A 94 11.10 -17.84 6.01
N THR A 95 10.32 -18.54 5.20
CA THR A 95 9.10 -19.21 5.65
C THR A 95 9.45 -20.47 6.45
N SER A 96 8.46 -21.07 7.08
CA SER A 96 8.64 -22.35 7.80
C SER A 96 9.13 -23.46 6.88
N GLY A 97 8.87 -23.39 5.57
CA GLY A 97 9.36 -24.33 4.57
C GLY A 97 10.75 -23.99 4.04
N LYS A 98 11.43 -23.02 4.65
CA LYS A 98 12.78 -22.54 4.27
C LYS A 98 12.86 -21.83 2.92
N ASP A 99 11.72 -21.49 2.33
CA ASP A 99 11.66 -20.65 1.14
C ASP A 99 11.80 -19.18 1.52
N ASP A 100 12.28 -18.35 0.62
CA ASP A 100 12.35 -16.91 0.84
C ASP A 100 10.95 -16.33 0.95
N VAL A 101 10.77 -15.39 1.89
CA VAL A 101 9.53 -14.61 2.00
C VAL A 101 9.43 -13.70 0.78
N LYS A 102 8.23 -13.62 0.20
CA LYS A 102 8.00 -12.74 -0.95
C LYS A 102 7.95 -11.28 -0.49
N ASN A 103 8.36 -10.37 -1.38
CA ASN A 103 8.25 -8.92 -1.16
C ASN A 103 9.08 -8.40 0.02
N ILE A 104 10.22 -9.05 0.29
CA ILE A 104 11.12 -8.68 1.41
C ILE A 104 11.48 -7.21 1.37
N ASP A 105 11.79 -6.67 0.21
CA ASP A 105 12.17 -5.26 0.02
C ASP A 105 11.09 -4.32 0.56
N LEU A 106 9.84 -4.56 0.20
CA LEU A 106 8.72 -3.73 0.63
C LEU A 106 8.39 -3.93 2.11
N TRP A 107 8.48 -5.18 2.59
CA TRP A 107 8.25 -5.46 4.01
C TRP A 107 9.27 -4.76 4.91
N LYS A 108 10.53 -4.75 4.52
CA LYS A 108 11.58 -4.05 5.28
C LYS A 108 11.33 -2.55 5.33
N GLU A 109 10.93 -1.97 4.21
CA GLU A 109 10.59 -0.55 4.14
C GLU A 109 9.38 -0.22 5.02
N LEU A 110 8.34 -1.05 4.98
CA LEU A 110 7.16 -0.87 5.82
C LEU A 110 7.50 -0.98 7.30
N LEU A 111 8.29 -1.98 7.70
CA LEU A 111 8.70 -2.12 9.10
C LEU A 111 9.47 -0.88 9.60
N SER A 112 10.30 -0.30 8.76
CA SER A 112 11.00 0.93 9.09
C SER A 112 10.03 2.09 9.36
N LEU A 113 9.00 2.23 8.54
CA LEU A 113 7.97 3.25 8.72
C LEU A 113 7.11 3.00 9.96
N MET A 114 6.88 1.72 10.29
CA MET A 114 6.13 1.35 11.49
C MET A 114 6.87 1.71 12.79
N LYS A 115 8.18 1.82 12.75
CA LYS A 115 8.96 2.32 13.88
C LYS A 115 8.82 3.82 14.05
N LYS A 116 8.55 4.53 12.98
CA LYS A 116 8.46 5.99 12.96
C LYS A 116 7.11 6.50 13.45
N HIS A 117 6.03 5.80 13.10
CA HIS A 117 4.66 6.20 13.40
C HIS A 117 3.95 5.17 14.25
N ASP A 118 2.93 5.61 14.99
CA ASP A 118 2.06 4.74 15.77
C ASP A 118 0.88 4.34 14.88
N ILE A 119 0.95 3.16 14.27
CA ILE A 119 0.02 2.74 13.22
C ILE A 119 -0.88 1.61 13.70
N THR A 120 -2.19 1.77 13.52
CA THR A 120 -3.17 0.71 13.68
C THR A 120 -3.65 0.31 12.29
N PHE A 121 -3.48 -0.98 11.94
CA PHE A 121 -3.92 -1.52 10.66
C PHE A 121 -5.31 -2.10 10.81
N ILE A 122 -6.25 -1.63 9.99
CA ILE A 122 -7.65 -2.00 10.05
C ILE A 122 -8.05 -2.57 8.69
N LYS A 123 -8.57 -3.80 8.68
CA LYS A 123 -9.03 -4.42 7.45
C LYS A 123 -10.41 -3.90 7.10
N VAL A 124 -10.53 -3.34 5.91
CA VAL A 124 -11.81 -2.91 5.34
C VAL A 124 -12.42 -4.10 4.63
N LYS A 125 -13.72 -4.30 4.82
CA LYS A 125 -14.47 -5.23 3.98
C LYS A 125 -14.60 -4.58 2.62
N GLY A 126 -14.14 -5.27 1.56
CA GLY A 126 -14.15 -4.75 0.20
C GLY A 126 -15.55 -4.63 -0.38
N HIS A 127 -16.38 -3.77 0.17
CA HIS A 127 -17.75 -3.57 -0.26
C HIS A 127 -17.97 -2.18 -0.85
N ALA A 128 -18.98 -2.09 -1.70
CA ALA A 128 -19.36 -0.85 -2.39
C ALA A 128 -19.74 0.30 -1.44
N ASP A 129 -19.97 0.00 -0.16
CA ASP A 129 -20.43 0.99 0.81
C ASP A 129 -19.33 1.88 1.37
N ASN A 130 -18.05 1.53 1.17
CA ASN A 130 -16.95 2.33 1.70
C ASN A 130 -16.45 3.30 0.64
N GLU A 131 -16.81 4.57 0.81
CA GLU A 131 -16.49 5.64 -0.13
C GLU A 131 -14.99 5.78 -0.39
N TYR A 132 -14.18 5.76 0.67
CA TYR A 132 -12.74 6.00 0.54
C TYR A 132 -12.01 4.78 0.00
N ASN A 133 -12.46 3.58 0.35
CA ASN A 133 -11.92 2.36 -0.23
C ASN A 133 -12.20 2.31 -1.74
N ASN A 134 -13.42 2.67 -2.14
CA ASN A 134 -13.81 2.74 -3.55
C ASN A 134 -13.02 3.81 -4.30
N ARG A 135 -12.74 4.94 -3.64
CA ARG A 135 -11.93 6.01 -4.24
C ARG A 135 -10.51 5.54 -4.49
N CYS A 136 -9.90 4.83 -3.53
CA CYS A 136 -8.56 4.26 -3.71
C CYS A 136 -8.53 3.26 -4.86
N ASP A 137 -9.52 2.40 -4.97
CA ASP A 137 -9.64 1.43 -6.06
C ASP A 137 -9.69 2.15 -7.41
N SER A 138 -10.52 3.18 -7.52
CA SER A 138 -10.64 3.99 -8.73
C SER A 138 -9.31 4.66 -9.11
N LEU A 139 -8.62 5.24 -8.13
CA LEU A 139 -7.32 5.88 -8.35
C LEU A 139 -6.25 4.88 -8.78
N ALA A 140 -6.21 3.71 -8.15
CA ALA A 140 -5.23 2.67 -8.48
C ALA A 140 -5.46 2.16 -9.91
N ARG A 141 -6.70 1.90 -10.28
CA ARG A 141 -7.04 1.47 -11.65
C ARG A 141 -6.77 2.57 -12.67
N GLY A 142 -7.02 3.83 -12.31
CA GLY A 142 -6.69 4.97 -13.15
C GLY A 142 -5.20 5.08 -13.41
N ALA A 143 -4.37 4.78 -12.41
CA ALA A 143 -2.92 4.77 -12.56
C ALA A 143 -2.46 3.69 -13.57
N ILE A 144 -3.11 2.53 -13.58
CA ILE A 144 -2.82 1.48 -14.57
C ILE A 144 -3.14 1.99 -15.97
N LYS A 145 -4.28 2.62 -16.16
CA LYS A 145 -4.67 3.16 -17.47
C LYS A 145 -3.70 4.22 -17.97
N GLU A 146 -3.25 5.11 -17.09
CA GLU A 146 -2.27 6.14 -17.45
C GLU A 146 -0.93 5.49 -17.84
N LEU A 147 -0.51 4.47 -17.13
CA LEU A 147 0.71 3.74 -17.46
C LEU A 147 0.59 3.05 -18.82
N GLN A 148 -0.55 2.43 -19.12
CA GLN A 148 -0.81 1.80 -20.43
C GLN A 148 -0.69 2.81 -21.56
N LYS A 149 -1.29 3.98 -21.41
CA LYS A 149 -1.20 5.06 -22.41
C LYS A 149 0.24 5.49 -22.65
N ARG A 150 0.99 5.67 -21.58
CA ARG A 150 2.38 6.09 -21.65
C ARG A 150 3.25 5.07 -22.38
N LEU A 151 3.06 3.77 -22.09
CA LEU A 151 3.82 2.70 -22.74
C LEU A 151 3.49 2.59 -24.23
N VAL A 152 2.23 2.79 -24.61
CA VAL A 152 1.84 2.80 -26.02
C VAL A 152 2.50 3.98 -26.74
N LEU A 153 2.50 5.16 -26.13
CA LEU A 153 3.12 6.35 -26.74
C LEU A 153 4.64 6.18 -26.92
N GLU A 154 5.30 5.51 -25.98
CA GLU A 154 6.74 5.23 -26.08
C GLU A 154 7.10 4.31 -27.25
N GLU A 155 6.17 3.46 -27.69
CA GLU A 155 6.37 2.53 -28.80
C GLU A 155 6.11 3.16 -30.16
N LEU A 156 5.53 4.36 -30.21
CA LEU A 156 5.24 5.04 -31.48
C LEU A 156 6.53 5.50 -32.14
N PRO A 157 6.60 5.42 -33.50
CA PRO A 157 7.82 5.77 -34.22
C PRO A 157 8.01 7.28 -34.44
N PHE A 158 7.19 8.08 -33.83
CA PHE A 158 7.25 9.55 -33.96
C PHE A 158 6.93 10.27 -32.67
#